data_395a13197c9f8588025767350a88de97
#
_entry.id   395a13197c9f8588025767350a88de97
#
_cell.length_a   1.000
_cell.length_b   1.000
_cell.length_c   1.000
_cell.angle_alpha   90.00
_cell.angle_beta   90.00
_cell.angle_gamma   90.00
#
_symmetry.space_group_name_H-M   'P 1'
#
loop_
_entity.id
_entity.type
_entity.pdbx_description
1 polymer ?
#
loop_
_entity_poly.entity_id
_entity_poly.type
_entity_poly.pdbx_seq_one_letter_code
_entity_poly.pdbx_strand_id
1 'polypeptide(L)' 'MSSWLTPERIAEMQKWLLEHPIDHEYDEMCDMLDSPAPPAQLASRAAYNALKEIGKLPPGIE' A
#
# COMPACT_ATOMS: atom_id res chain seq x y z
N MET A 1 3.55 -2.17 19.13
CA MET A 1 2.45 -1.29 18.72
C MET A 1 3.00 -0.05 18.03
N SER A 2 2.51 0.23 16.84
CA SER A 2 3.05 1.32 16.05
C SER A 2 2.39 2.65 16.44
N SER A 3 3.10 3.45 17.23
CA SER A 3 2.61 4.76 17.64
C SER A 3 2.51 5.77 16.48
N TRP A 4 3.10 5.44 15.32
CA TRP A 4 3.04 6.29 14.14
C TRP A 4 1.71 6.16 13.36
N LEU A 5 0.91 5.13 13.67
CA LEU A 5 -0.38 4.92 13.01
C LEU A 5 -1.49 5.67 13.74
N THR A 6 -1.58 6.97 13.48
CA THR A 6 -2.66 7.82 14.00
C THR A 6 -3.88 7.72 13.09
N PRO A 7 -5.09 8.07 13.58
CA PRO A 7 -6.29 8.10 12.73
C PRO A 7 -6.12 8.96 11.49
N GLU A 8 -5.38 10.05 11.59
CA GLU A 8 -5.12 10.92 10.45
C GLU A 8 -4.25 10.22 9.40
N ARG A 9 -3.20 9.52 9.86
CA ARG A 9 -2.34 8.77 8.94
C ARG A 9 -3.08 7.61 8.29
N ILE A 10 -3.92 6.93 9.05
CA ILE A 10 -4.73 5.84 8.50
C ILE A 10 -5.63 6.38 7.39
N ALA A 11 -6.28 7.50 7.62
CA ALA A 11 -7.14 8.12 6.61
C ALA A 11 -6.35 8.52 5.37
N GLU A 12 -5.16 9.08 5.55
CA GLU A 12 -4.29 9.46 4.43
C GLU A 12 -3.86 8.24 3.61
N MET A 13 -3.48 7.16 4.29
CA MET A 13 -3.08 5.93 3.60
C MET A 13 -4.25 5.30 2.85
N GLN A 14 -5.44 5.32 3.43
CA GLN A 14 -6.64 4.83 2.75
C GLN A 14 -6.92 5.63 1.49
N LYS A 15 -6.84 6.96 1.59
CA LYS A 15 -7.02 7.84 0.45
C LYS A 15 -5.96 7.60 -0.62
N TRP A 16 -4.71 7.46 -0.21
CA TRP A 16 -3.60 7.17 -1.12
C TRP A 16 -3.86 5.91 -1.93
N LEU A 17 -4.28 4.84 -1.26
CA LEU A 17 -4.54 3.56 -1.93
C LEU A 17 -5.72 3.65 -2.91
N LEU A 18 -6.71 4.49 -2.62
CA LEU A 18 -7.83 4.70 -3.53
C LEU A 18 -7.40 5.48 -4.78
N GLU A 19 -6.47 6.40 -4.63
CA GLU A 19 -5.92 7.19 -5.74
C GLU A 19 -4.81 6.44 -6.49
N HIS A 20 -4.02 5.65 -5.76
CA HIS A 20 -2.88 4.93 -6.30
C HIS A 20 -2.94 3.47 -5.87
N PRO A 21 -3.87 2.69 -6.44
CA PRO A 21 -4.00 1.28 -6.07
C PRO A 21 -2.75 0.51 -6.45
N ILE A 22 -2.45 -0.51 -5.64
CA ILE A 22 -1.30 -1.36 -5.90
C ILE A 22 -1.57 -2.23 -7.13
N ASP A 23 -0.61 -2.31 -8.02
CA ASP A 23 -0.69 -3.15 -9.20
C ASP A 23 0.09 -4.45 -8.92
N HIS A 24 -0.64 -5.50 -8.57
CA HIS A 24 -0.03 -6.78 -8.20
C HIS A 24 0.69 -7.43 -9.38
N GLU A 25 0.17 -7.28 -10.60
CA GLU A 25 0.82 -7.83 -11.79
C GLU A 25 2.16 -7.14 -12.03
N TYR A 26 2.17 -5.83 -11.92
CA TYR A 26 3.39 -5.05 -12.09
C TYR A 26 4.42 -5.40 -11.02
N ASP A 27 3.96 -5.57 -9.78
CA ASP A 27 4.82 -5.94 -8.65
C ASP A 27 5.46 -7.30 -8.89
N GLU A 28 4.69 -8.28 -9.35
CA GLU A 28 5.22 -9.60 -9.69
C GLU A 28 6.22 -9.52 -10.84
N MET A 29 5.93 -8.71 -11.85
CA MET A 29 6.82 -8.55 -12.99
C MET A 29 8.15 -7.95 -12.56
N CYS A 30 8.14 -6.94 -11.71
CA CYS A 30 9.37 -6.36 -11.18
C CYS A 30 10.18 -7.39 -10.40
N ASP A 31 9.51 -8.22 -9.62
CA ASP A 31 10.15 -9.27 -8.85
C ASP A 31 10.80 -10.31 -9.77
N MET A 32 10.08 -10.75 -10.81
CA MET A 32 10.59 -11.72 -11.78
C MET A 32 11.78 -11.19 -12.57
N LEU A 33 11.76 -9.91 -12.93
CA LEU A 33 12.82 -9.28 -13.69
C LEU A 33 13.97 -8.74 -12.82
N ASP A 34 13.86 -8.94 -11.52
CA ASP A 34 14.83 -8.44 -10.54
C ASP A 34 15.04 -6.93 -10.68
N SER A 35 13.97 -6.21 -11.02
CA SER A 35 13.98 -4.77 -11.19
C SER A 35 13.37 -4.09 -9.97
N PRO A 36 13.90 -2.92 -9.53
CA PRO A 36 13.31 -2.19 -8.41
C PRO A 36 11.95 -1.63 -8.80
N ALA A 37 10.99 -1.73 -7.89
CA ALA A 37 9.68 -1.13 -8.10
C ALA A 37 9.78 0.40 -8.01
N PRO A 38 8.96 1.14 -8.78
CA PRO A 38 8.96 2.61 -8.68
C PRO A 38 8.54 3.07 -7.29
N PRO A 39 8.97 4.28 -6.85
CA PRO A 39 8.64 4.78 -5.52
C PRO A 39 7.15 4.83 -5.22
N ALA A 40 6.31 5.15 -6.21
CA ALA A 40 4.85 5.16 -6.03
C ALA A 40 4.32 3.77 -5.72
N GLN A 41 4.83 2.75 -6.40
CA GLN A 41 4.44 1.35 -6.15
C GLN A 41 4.88 0.90 -4.76
N LEU A 42 6.09 1.27 -4.35
CA LEU A 42 6.59 0.94 -3.01
C LEU A 42 5.75 1.61 -1.93
N ALA A 43 5.36 2.86 -2.13
CA ALA A 43 4.49 3.58 -1.18
C ALA A 43 3.12 2.91 -1.08
N SER A 44 2.54 2.52 -2.20
CA SER A 44 1.26 1.81 -2.22
C SER A 44 1.35 0.48 -1.52
N ARG A 45 2.43 -0.26 -1.73
CA ARG A 45 2.66 -1.56 -1.08
C ARG A 45 2.81 -1.39 0.44
N ALA A 46 3.57 -0.38 0.87
CA ALA A 46 3.75 -0.12 2.29
C ALA A 46 2.42 0.24 2.96
N ALA A 47 1.64 1.13 2.33
CA ALA A 47 0.32 1.51 2.84
C ALA A 47 -0.62 0.31 2.88
N TYR A 48 -0.65 -0.49 1.84
CA TYR A 48 -1.48 -1.70 1.76
C TYR A 48 -1.15 -2.64 2.92
N ASN A 49 0.13 -2.96 3.10
CA ASN A 49 0.56 -3.88 4.14
C ASN A 49 0.22 -3.36 5.54
N ALA A 50 0.46 -2.08 5.78
CA ALA A 50 0.16 -1.47 7.08
C ALA A 50 -1.34 -1.52 7.39
N LEU A 51 -2.18 -1.13 6.43
CA LEU A 51 -3.62 -1.13 6.62
C LEU A 51 -4.19 -2.54 6.73
N LYS A 52 -3.64 -3.49 5.98
CA LYS A 52 -4.06 -4.88 6.06
C LYS A 52 -3.78 -5.45 7.45
N GLU A 53 -2.62 -5.14 7.99
CA GLU A 53 -2.22 -5.63 9.32
C GLU A 53 -3.17 -5.16 10.42
N ILE A 54 -3.62 -3.91 10.34
CA ILE A 54 -4.54 -3.34 11.34
C ILE A 54 -6.02 -3.51 10.97
N GLY A 55 -6.32 -4.15 9.83
CA GLY A 55 -7.69 -4.40 9.40
C GLY A 55 -8.43 -3.15 8.96
N LYS A 56 -7.72 -2.16 8.41
CA LYS A 56 -8.30 -0.88 7.99
C LYS A 56 -8.21 -0.64 6.48
N LEU A 57 -8.09 -1.70 5.69
CA LEU A 57 -8.07 -1.55 4.24
C LEU A 57 -9.37 -0.93 3.74
N PRO A 58 -9.30 0.01 2.77
CA PRO A 58 -10.52 0.59 2.19
C PRO A 58 -11.33 -0.47 1.46
N PRO A 59 -12.65 -0.32 1.37
CA PRO A 59 -13.47 -1.25 0.59
C PRO A 59 -13.08 -1.20 -0.90
N GLY A 60 -13.06 -2.37 -1.53
CA GLY A 60 -12.65 -2.48 -2.93
C GLY A 60 -11.16 -2.65 -3.17
N ILE A 61 -10.36 -2.54 -2.13
CA ILE A 61 -8.90 -2.76 -2.20
C ILE A 61 -8.61 -4.15 -1.61
N GLU A 62 -8.00 -4.99 -2.40
CA GLU A 62 -7.63 -6.35 -1.97
C GLU A 62 -6.21 -6.70 -2.37
#